data_2c545bbf0cbee353f9d1bcbc68d72fb0
#
_entry.id   2c545bbf0cbee353f9d1bcbc68d72fb0
#
_cell.length_a   1.000
_cell.length_b   1.000
_cell.length_c   1.000
_cell.angle_alpha   90.00
_cell.angle_beta   90.00
_cell.angle_gamma   90.00
#
_symmetry.space_group_name_H-M   'P 1'
#
loop_
_entity.id
_entity.type
_entity.pdbx_description
1 polymer ?
#
loop_
_entity_poly.entity_id
_entity_poly.type
_entity_poly.pdbx_seq_one_letter_code
_entity_poly.pdbx_strand_id
1 'polypeptide(L)'
;MLTKLETLEQVYALCKDDPVRPHLPAEWRIRSGREVYALKENEDIVAVICVAYMDEVPKSERDMKWPGLDVAVFYTVWSYKKGAGRKIVLEVAKHIKKVHTNVKRFVTLSPLTEMAERFHLRNGATLLAK
;
A
#
# COMPACT_ATOMS: atom_id res chain seq x y z
N MET A 1 -10.80 -11.57 2.99
CA MET A 1 -11.57 -10.38 2.60
C MET A 1 -10.77 -9.10 2.82
N LEU A 2 -10.74 -8.26 1.82
CA LEU A 2 -10.03 -6.99 1.92
C LEU A 2 -10.87 -5.97 2.68
N THR A 3 -10.27 -5.32 3.68
CA THR A 3 -10.95 -4.35 4.53
C THR A 3 -10.12 -3.09 4.67
N LYS A 4 -10.73 -1.94 4.45
CA LYS A 4 -10.05 -0.67 4.69
C LYS A 4 -10.09 -0.36 6.18
N LEU A 5 -8.94 -0.04 6.75
CA LEU A 5 -8.84 0.32 8.15
C LEU A 5 -8.97 1.84 8.29
N GLU A 6 -10.02 2.28 8.96
CA GLU A 6 -10.36 3.70 9.00
C GLU A 6 -10.15 4.37 10.35
N THR A 7 -9.95 3.61 11.40
CA THR A 7 -9.78 4.18 12.73
C THR A 7 -8.33 4.13 13.19
N LEU A 8 -7.95 5.10 13.99
CA LEU A 8 -6.62 5.17 14.55
C LEU A 8 -6.30 3.93 15.38
N GLU A 9 -7.27 3.44 16.14
CA GLU A 9 -7.08 2.25 16.97
C GLU A 9 -6.73 1.02 16.15
N GLN A 10 -7.44 0.81 15.04
CA GLN A 10 -7.20 -0.35 14.17
C GLN A 10 -5.77 -0.35 13.63
N VAL A 11 -5.32 0.82 13.20
CA VAL A 11 -3.99 0.93 12.57
C VAL A 11 -2.89 0.92 13.63
N TYR A 12 -3.11 1.59 14.73
CA TYR A 12 -2.10 1.71 15.79
C TYR A 12 -1.62 0.35 16.28
N ALA A 13 -2.56 -0.57 16.50
CA ALA A 13 -2.22 -1.89 17.01
C ALA A 13 -1.33 -2.69 16.04
N LEU A 14 -1.37 -2.37 14.76
CA LEU A 14 -0.64 -3.10 13.74
C LEU A 14 0.69 -2.47 13.33
N CYS A 15 0.86 -1.17 13.56
CA CYS A 15 2.04 -0.44 13.09
C CYS A 15 3.36 -0.97 13.64
N LYS A 16 3.35 -1.51 14.83
CA LYS A 16 4.56 -2.05 15.46
C LYS A 16 5.14 -3.22 14.67
N ASP A 17 4.33 -3.87 13.85
CA ASP A 17 4.74 -5.03 13.07
C ASP A 17 5.28 -4.67 11.69
N ASP A 18 5.29 -3.38 11.33
CA ASP A 18 5.82 -2.93 10.05
C ASP A 18 7.33 -3.14 10.01
N PRO A 19 7.82 -4.05 9.16
CA PRO A 19 9.24 -4.38 9.14
C PRO A 19 10.12 -3.32 8.48
N VAL A 20 9.51 -2.41 7.73
CA VAL A 20 10.26 -1.43 6.93
C VAL A 20 10.16 -0.03 7.52
N ARG A 21 8.97 0.40 7.91
CA ARG A 21 8.73 1.75 8.37
C ARG A 21 7.97 1.81 9.69
N PRO A 22 8.46 1.12 10.74
CA PRO A 22 7.75 1.12 12.03
C PRO A 22 7.70 2.51 12.68
N HIS A 23 8.56 3.41 12.22
CA HIS A 23 8.63 4.78 12.74
C HIS A 23 7.49 5.68 12.28
N LEU A 24 6.74 5.28 11.24
CA LEU A 24 5.65 6.10 10.76
C LEU A 24 4.43 5.94 11.68
N PRO A 25 3.89 7.02 12.24
CA PRO A 25 2.77 6.91 13.16
C PRO A 25 1.46 6.54 12.46
N ALA A 26 0.55 5.94 13.22
CA ALA A 26 -0.73 5.49 12.68
C ALA A 26 -1.53 6.64 12.08
N GLU A 27 -1.55 7.77 12.73
CA GLU A 27 -2.30 8.94 12.24
C GLU A 27 -1.79 9.45 10.91
N TRP A 28 -0.48 9.34 10.65
CA TRP A 28 0.08 9.71 9.37
C TRP A 28 -0.43 8.79 8.27
N ARG A 29 -0.62 7.51 8.60
CA ARG A 29 -0.97 6.48 7.61
C ARG A 29 -2.42 6.57 7.16
N ILE A 30 -3.31 7.14 7.96
CA ILE A 30 -4.72 7.25 7.60
C ILE A 30 -5.16 8.68 7.31
N ARG A 31 -4.22 9.61 7.28
CA ARG A 31 -4.51 11.00 6.97
C ARG A 31 -4.89 11.14 5.49
N SER A 32 -5.50 12.27 5.16
CA SER A 32 -5.94 12.58 3.80
C SER A 32 -4.88 12.23 2.76
N GLY A 33 -5.27 11.50 1.72
CA GLY A 33 -4.37 11.06 0.68
C GLY A 33 -3.65 9.77 0.99
N ARG A 34 -3.96 9.11 2.11
CA ARG A 34 -3.36 7.83 2.49
C ARG A 34 -4.42 6.88 3.00
N GLU A 35 -4.20 5.59 2.79
CA GLU A 35 -5.13 4.55 3.21
C GLU A 35 -4.37 3.34 3.70
N VAL A 36 -4.99 2.60 4.62
CA VAL A 36 -4.45 1.34 5.11
C VAL A 36 -5.50 0.27 4.87
N TYR A 37 -5.08 -0.85 4.31
CA TYR A 37 -5.96 -1.99 4.07
C TYR A 37 -5.41 -3.22 4.79
N ALA A 38 -6.32 -4.07 5.24
CA ALA A 38 -5.97 -5.36 5.82
C ALA A 38 -6.64 -6.46 5.03
N LEU A 39 -5.96 -7.58 4.89
CA LEU A 39 -6.53 -8.79 4.32
C LEU A 39 -6.89 -9.69 5.49
N LYS A 40 -8.15 -10.10 5.55
CA LYS A 40 -8.65 -10.95 6.63
C LYS A 40 -9.03 -12.32 6.13
N GLU A 41 -8.71 -13.33 6.92
CA GLU A 41 -9.18 -14.70 6.70
C GLU A 41 -9.79 -15.17 8.01
N ASN A 42 -11.08 -15.51 7.99
CA ASN A 42 -11.79 -15.93 9.20
C ASN A 42 -11.63 -14.95 10.36
N GLU A 43 -11.68 -13.66 10.07
CA GLU A 43 -11.54 -12.57 11.03
C GLU A 43 -10.13 -12.30 11.52
N ASP A 44 -9.16 -13.11 11.10
CA ASP A 44 -7.77 -12.85 11.43
C ASP A 44 -7.13 -12.00 10.36
N ILE A 45 -6.37 -10.98 10.76
CA ILE A 45 -5.63 -10.18 9.80
C ILE A 45 -4.39 -10.96 9.40
N VAL A 46 -4.25 -11.23 8.11
CA VAL A 46 -3.11 -12.00 7.59
C VAL A 46 -2.12 -11.15 6.80
N ALA A 47 -2.51 -9.93 6.44
CA ALA A 47 -1.59 -8.98 5.77
C ALA A 47 -2.11 -7.56 5.91
N VAL A 48 -1.20 -6.60 5.82
CA VAL A 48 -1.52 -5.17 5.89
C VAL A 48 -0.72 -4.46 4.81
N ILE A 49 -1.35 -3.49 4.16
CA ILE A 49 -0.69 -2.65 3.17
C ILE A 49 -1.06 -1.19 3.41
N CYS A 50 -0.08 -0.31 3.24
CA CYS A 50 -0.27 1.12 3.37
C CYS A 50 -0.06 1.78 2.02
N VAL A 51 -1.00 2.65 1.65
CA VAL A 51 -1.04 3.29 0.33
C VAL A 51 -1.05 4.80 0.48
N ALA A 52 -0.26 5.49 -0.34
CA ALA A 52 -0.30 6.94 -0.45
C ALA A 52 -0.61 7.30 -1.91
N TYR A 53 -1.44 8.32 -2.10
CA TYR A 53 -1.79 8.79 -3.44
C TYR A 53 -1.02 10.07 -3.73
N MET A 54 -0.39 10.13 -4.88
CA MET A 54 0.48 11.24 -5.26
C MET A 54 0.30 11.60 -6.74
N ASP A 55 0.84 12.75 -7.14
CA ASP A 55 0.81 13.14 -8.54
C ASP A 55 2.06 12.68 -9.29
N GLU A 56 3.13 12.44 -8.55
CA GLU A 56 4.40 12.00 -9.12
C GLU A 56 4.96 10.83 -8.32
N VAL A 57 5.80 10.05 -8.96
CA VAL A 57 6.45 8.92 -8.29
C VAL A 57 7.48 9.45 -7.29
N PRO A 58 7.35 9.11 -6.00
CA PRO A 58 8.32 9.58 -5.00
C PRO A 58 9.61 8.79 -5.09
N LYS A 59 10.70 9.39 -4.65
CA LYS A 59 11.99 8.70 -4.57
C LYS A 59 12.18 8.08 -3.19
N SER A 60 11.53 8.64 -2.18
CA SER A 60 11.61 8.15 -0.82
C SER A 60 10.37 8.60 -0.05
N GLU A 61 10.24 8.16 1.19
CA GLU A 61 9.10 8.55 2.02
C GLU A 61 9.04 10.05 2.26
N ARG A 62 10.16 10.76 2.15
CA ARG A 62 10.18 12.22 2.31
C ARG A 62 9.34 12.92 1.27
N ASP A 63 9.24 12.32 0.09
CA ASP A 63 8.52 12.92 -1.02
C ASP A 63 7.02 12.70 -0.92
N MET A 64 6.56 11.93 0.06
CA MET A 64 5.13 11.65 0.25
C MET A 64 4.44 12.69 1.14
N LYS A 65 4.76 13.96 0.95
CA LYS A 65 4.20 15.04 1.76
C LYS A 65 2.86 15.54 1.24
N TRP A 66 2.70 15.56 -0.05
CA TRP A 66 1.53 16.17 -0.67
C TRP A 66 0.69 15.11 -1.35
N PRO A 67 -0.60 15.04 -1.04
CA PRO A 67 -1.47 14.08 -1.69
C PRO A 67 -1.67 14.44 -3.16
N GLY A 68 -1.97 13.43 -3.96
CA GLY A 68 -2.25 13.59 -5.37
C GLY A 68 -3.25 12.54 -5.81
N LEU A 69 -3.41 12.37 -7.12
CA LEU A 69 -4.44 11.50 -7.66
C LEU A 69 -3.93 10.50 -8.69
N ASP A 70 -2.74 10.71 -9.23
CA ASP A 70 -2.29 9.95 -10.39
C ASP A 70 -1.54 8.67 -10.07
N VAL A 71 -0.89 8.63 -8.92
CA VAL A 71 -0.01 7.51 -8.56
C VAL A 71 -0.44 6.92 -7.23
N ALA A 72 -0.61 5.61 -7.19
CA ALA A 72 -0.83 4.89 -5.94
C ALA A 72 0.50 4.30 -5.51
N VAL A 73 0.99 4.71 -4.35
CA VAL A 73 2.28 4.27 -3.83
C VAL A 73 2.05 3.31 -2.68
N PHE A 74 2.45 2.05 -2.87
CA PHE A 74 2.42 1.06 -1.81
C PHE A 74 3.74 1.19 -1.05
N TYR A 75 3.74 2.01 0.00
CA TYR A 75 5.00 2.34 0.65
C TYR A 75 5.44 1.33 1.70
N THR A 76 4.53 0.49 2.18
CA THR A 76 4.91 -0.62 3.03
C THR A 76 3.82 -1.69 3.00
N VAL A 77 4.25 -2.94 3.11
CA VAL A 77 3.37 -4.10 3.19
C VAL A 77 4.03 -5.14 4.09
N TRP A 78 3.22 -5.80 4.91
CA TRP A 78 3.73 -6.91 5.70
C TRP A 78 2.64 -7.96 5.85
N SER A 79 3.05 -9.17 6.20
CA SER A 79 2.11 -10.27 6.31
C SER A 79 2.42 -11.13 7.53
N TYR A 80 1.38 -11.77 8.01
CA TYR A 80 1.45 -12.70 9.13
C TYR A 80 1.30 -14.14 8.64
N LYS A 81 1.10 -14.33 7.35
CA LYS A 81 0.90 -15.63 6.74
C LYS A 81 1.60 -15.66 5.40
N LYS A 82 2.29 -16.78 5.11
CA LYS A 82 3.01 -16.93 3.86
C LYS A 82 2.08 -16.71 2.65
N GLY A 83 2.53 -15.88 1.72
CA GLY A 83 1.76 -15.59 0.51
C GLY A 83 0.73 -14.49 0.65
N ALA A 84 0.37 -14.09 1.88
CA ALA A 84 -0.66 -13.09 2.10
C ALA A 84 -0.23 -11.69 1.66
N GLY A 85 1.07 -11.37 1.77
CA GLY A 85 1.57 -10.08 1.34
C GLY A 85 1.37 -9.86 -0.15
N ARG A 86 1.67 -10.89 -0.94
CA ARG A 86 1.47 -10.82 -2.38
C ARG A 86 -0.01 -10.72 -2.72
N LYS A 87 -0.83 -11.47 -2.01
CA LYS A 87 -2.26 -11.46 -2.24
C LYS A 87 -2.87 -10.09 -1.97
N ILE A 88 -2.47 -9.44 -0.87
CA ILE A 88 -3.04 -8.14 -0.53
C ILE A 88 -2.64 -7.07 -1.54
N VAL A 89 -1.42 -7.11 -2.06
CA VAL A 89 -0.98 -6.16 -3.09
C VAL A 89 -1.91 -6.24 -4.30
N LEU A 90 -2.21 -7.44 -4.75
CA LEU A 90 -3.07 -7.64 -5.92
C LEU A 90 -4.51 -7.24 -5.64
N GLU A 91 -5.03 -7.60 -4.49
CA GLU A 91 -6.40 -7.27 -4.11
C GLU A 91 -6.59 -5.76 -4.01
N VAL A 92 -5.65 -5.07 -3.39
CA VAL A 92 -5.72 -3.62 -3.24
C VAL A 92 -5.58 -2.93 -4.59
N ALA A 93 -4.67 -3.40 -5.44
CA ALA A 93 -4.50 -2.81 -6.76
C ALA A 93 -5.78 -2.91 -7.57
N LYS A 94 -6.44 -4.06 -7.55
CA LYS A 94 -7.72 -4.25 -8.24
C LYS A 94 -8.78 -3.31 -7.68
N HIS A 95 -8.84 -3.19 -6.36
CA HIS A 95 -9.81 -2.33 -5.70
C HIS A 95 -9.60 -0.87 -6.10
N ILE A 96 -8.36 -0.40 -6.07
CA ILE A 96 -8.04 0.98 -6.43
C ILE A 96 -8.40 1.27 -7.88
N LYS A 97 -8.16 0.33 -8.79
CA LYS A 97 -8.52 0.53 -10.19
C LYS A 97 -10.02 0.76 -10.37
N LYS A 98 -10.83 0.17 -9.51
CA LYS A 98 -12.28 0.35 -9.59
C LYS A 98 -12.76 1.65 -8.94
N VAL A 99 -12.14 2.03 -7.83
CA VAL A 99 -12.62 3.13 -7.00
C VAL A 99 -11.95 4.45 -7.34
N HIS A 100 -10.65 4.40 -7.62
CA HIS A 100 -9.86 5.58 -7.94
C HIS A 100 -9.45 5.52 -9.40
N THR A 101 -10.41 5.78 -10.29
CA THR A 101 -10.23 5.60 -11.72
C THR A 101 -9.19 6.54 -12.34
N ASN A 102 -8.82 7.60 -11.63
CA ASN A 102 -7.81 8.54 -12.09
C ASN A 102 -6.38 8.06 -11.85
N VAL A 103 -6.20 7.01 -11.05
CA VAL A 103 -4.86 6.48 -10.79
C VAL A 103 -4.32 5.83 -12.05
N LYS A 104 -3.15 6.27 -12.48
CA LYS A 104 -2.52 5.82 -13.72
C LYS A 104 -1.36 4.88 -13.50
N ARG A 105 -0.72 4.95 -12.32
CA ARG A 105 0.47 4.18 -12.03
C ARG A 105 0.41 3.61 -10.62
N PHE A 106 0.99 2.44 -10.48
CA PHE A 106 1.12 1.77 -9.18
C PHE A 106 2.59 1.50 -8.96
N VAL A 107 3.13 1.95 -7.84
CA VAL A 107 4.54 1.75 -7.52
C VAL A 107 4.69 1.21 -6.11
N THR A 108 5.77 0.47 -5.87
CA THR A 108 6.20 0.11 -4.52
C THR A 108 7.41 0.96 -4.21
N LEU A 109 7.62 1.27 -2.93
CA LEU A 109 8.68 2.20 -2.55
C LEU A 109 9.96 1.52 -2.08
N SER A 110 9.89 0.32 -1.57
CA SER A 110 11.07 -0.37 -1.03
C SER A 110 11.11 -1.83 -1.47
N PRO A 111 11.77 -2.16 -2.59
CA PRO A 111 12.48 -1.23 -3.48
C PRO A 111 11.53 -0.43 -4.33
N LEU A 112 12.02 0.67 -4.89
CA LEU A 112 11.21 1.49 -5.76
C LEU A 112 11.00 0.78 -7.08
N THR A 113 9.80 0.28 -7.30
CA THR A 113 9.43 -0.43 -8.52
C THR A 113 8.07 0.03 -9.00
N GLU A 114 7.86 -0.08 -10.30
CA GLU A 114 6.56 0.21 -10.89
C GLU A 114 5.89 -1.11 -11.25
N MET A 115 4.65 -1.29 -10.80
CA MET A 115 3.90 -2.49 -11.06
C MET A 115 3.36 -2.49 -12.48
N ALA A 116 3.33 -3.67 -13.11
CA ALA A 116 2.76 -3.82 -14.42
C ALA A 116 1.28 -3.49 -14.37
N GLU A 117 0.81 -2.83 -15.40
CA GLU A 117 -0.56 -2.38 -15.47
C GLU A 117 -1.58 -3.48 -15.27
N ARG A 118 -1.29 -4.67 -15.77
CA ARG A 118 -2.19 -5.81 -15.68
C ARG A 118 -2.02 -6.60 -14.39
N PHE A 119 -1.07 -6.23 -13.56
CA PHE A 119 -0.82 -6.93 -12.30
C PHE A 119 -0.57 -8.42 -12.48
N HIS A 120 0.28 -8.77 -13.42
CA HIS A 120 0.71 -10.15 -13.56
C HIS A 120 1.42 -10.58 -12.30
N LEU A 121 0.94 -11.64 -11.69
CA LEU A 121 1.37 -12.02 -10.37
C LEU A 121 2.86 -12.17 -10.17
N ARG A 122 3.55 -12.70 -11.16
CA ARG A 122 4.97 -12.97 -11.01
C ARG A 122 5.83 -11.77 -11.21
N ASN A 123 5.41 -10.91 -12.10
CA ASN A 123 6.21 -9.78 -12.54
C ASN A 123 5.41 -8.50 -12.49
N GLY A 124 4.62 -8.36 -11.44
CA GLY A 124 3.77 -7.19 -11.27
C GLY A 124 4.52 -5.90 -11.07
N ALA A 125 5.83 -5.97 -10.88
CA ALA A 125 6.62 -4.78 -10.63
C ALA A 125 7.86 -4.77 -11.51
N THR A 126 8.22 -3.58 -11.95
CA THR A 126 9.44 -3.36 -12.75
C THR A 126 10.27 -2.34 -12.01
N LEU A 127 11.56 -2.64 -11.86
CA LEU A 127 12.46 -1.72 -11.18
C LEU A 127 12.56 -0.42 -11.98
N LEU A 128 12.33 0.70 -11.30
CA LEU A 128 12.44 1.99 -11.94
C LEU A 128 13.91 2.34 -12.13
N ALA A 129 14.22 2.89 -13.29
CA ALA A 129 15.58 3.25 -13.61
C ALA A 129 16.11 4.33 -12.66
N LYS A 130 17.37 4.24 -12.41
CA LYS A 130 18.04 5.21 -11.60
C LYS A 130 18.63 6.28 -12.47
#